data_f84fa0c6d022ea0b6e13a1ef2435d509
#
_entry.id   f84fa0c6d022ea0b6e13a1ef2435d509
#
_cell.length_a   1.000
_cell.length_b   1.000
_cell.length_c   1.000
_cell.angle_alpha   90.00
_cell.angle_beta   90.00
_cell.angle_gamma   90.00
#
_symmetry.space_group_name_H-M   'P 1'
#
loop_
_entity.id
_entity.type
_entity.pdbx_description
1 polymer ?
#
loop_
_entity_poly.entity_id
_entity_poly.type
_entity_poly.pdbx_seq_one_letter_code
_entity_poly.pdbx_strand_id
1 'polypeptide(L)'
;MTTFESNVNIDNEQKVADAIQNQVGNSIKVSESLDFDYYIDRVLFENDGIVAWIEIKCTDTYEYCMSSYYKISLKKIKRGIDWGESTSAPFYLAVNFKDGIFITRITKECMKNYPIGWGGRKVRRVKGDQEPMIAIPISEFVSLRNFTIDKVYY
;
A
#
# COMPACT_ATOMS: atom_id res chain seq x y z
N MET A 1 -4.49 -4.70 -19.83
CA MET A 1 -4.95 -3.52 -19.08
C MET A 1 -6.28 -3.09 -19.62
N THR A 2 -7.25 -3.10 -18.79
CA THR A 2 -8.55 -2.59 -19.15
C THR A 2 -8.52 -1.07 -19.08
N THR A 3 -9.19 -0.43 -20.01
CA THR A 3 -9.35 1.01 -20.11
C THR A 3 -9.97 1.65 -18.83
N PHE A 4 -10.28 0.85 -17.82
CA PHE A 4 -10.85 1.30 -16.54
C PHE A 4 -9.84 1.60 -15.45
N GLU A 5 -8.62 1.14 -15.58
CA GLU A 5 -7.53 1.79 -14.87
C GLU A 5 -7.26 3.08 -15.61
N SER A 6 -8.37 3.72 -15.83
CA SER A 6 -8.49 4.97 -16.50
C SER A 6 -7.64 5.99 -15.77
N ASN A 7 -7.39 7.05 -16.42
CA ASN A 7 -6.73 8.25 -15.91
C ASN A 7 -7.13 8.60 -14.47
N VAL A 8 -8.33 8.25 -14.01
CA VAL A 8 -8.81 8.54 -12.64
C VAL A 8 -8.04 7.76 -11.58
N ASN A 9 -7.78 6.45 -11.79
CA ASN A 9 -7.03 5.64 -10.83
C ASN A 9 -5.55 6.00 -10.82
N ILE A 10 -4.98 6.32 -11.98
CA ILE A 10 -3.61 6.80 -12.11
C ILE A 10 -3.46 8.14 -11.41
N ASP A 11 -4.42 9.06 -11.58
CA ASP A 11 -4.41 10.37 -10.94
C ASP A 11 -4.54 10.26 -9.43
N ASN A 12 -5.37 9.35 -8.92
CA ASN A 12 -5.55 9.12 -7.49
C ASN A 12 -4.27 8.52 -6.87
N GLU A 13 -3.64 7.58 -7.55
CA GLU A 13 -2.35 7.03 -7.11
C GLU A 13 -1.28 8.11 -7.08
N GLN A 14 -1.22 8.94 -8.12
CA GLN A 14 -0.25 10.04 -8.21
C GLN A 14 -0.46 11.07 -7.08
N LYS A 15 -1.70 11.38 -6.73
CA LYS A 15 -1.99 12.28 -5.60
C LYS A 15 -1.46 11.74 -4.28
N VAL A 16 -1.61 10.44 -4.05
CA VAL A 16 -1.07 9.78 -2.85
C VAL A 16 0.46 9.80 -2.88
N ALA A 17 1.06 9.50 -4.03
CA ALA A 17 2.51 9.54 -4.18
C ALA A 17 3.05 10.96 -3.92
N ASP A 18 2.38 11.99 -4.43
CA ASP A 18 2.77 13.39 -4.19
C ASP A 18 2.64 13.77 -2.72
N ALA A 19 1.60 13.31 -2.04
CA ALA A 19 1.41 13.54 -0.61
C ALA A 19 2.50 12.85 0.21
N ILE A 20 2.89 11.65 -0.16
CA ILE A 20 4.01 10.94 0.49
C ILE A 20 5.30 11.70 0.25
N GLN A 21 5.56 12.16 -0.98
CA GLN A 21 6.76 12.94 -1.30
C GLN A 21 6.84 14.20 -0.43
N ASN A 22 5.74 14.91 -0.25
CA ASN A 22 5.70 16.09 0.61
C ASN A 22 5.98 15.74 2.07
N GLN A 23 5.52 14.59 2.53
CA GLN A 23 5.68 14.17 3.92
C GLN A 23 7.13 13.72 4.23
N VAL A 24 7.78 13.00 3.32
CA VAL A 24 9.13 12.47 3.56
C VAL A 24 10.24 13.49 3.32
N GLY A 25 9.92 14.60 2.66
CA GLY A 25 10.88 15.68 2.40
C GLY A 25 11.67 15.49 1.10
N ASN A 26 12.72 16.30 0.93
CA ASN A 26 13.41 16.41 -0.36
C ASN A 26 14.54 15.40 -0.55
N SER A 27 15.09 14.85 0.52
CA SER A 27 16.21 13.90 0.42
C SER A 27 15.77 12.50 -0.03
N ILE A 28 14.52 12.13 0.28
CA ILE A 28 13.94 10.87 -0.11
C ILE A 28 13.01 11.12 -1.29
N LYS A 29 13.17 10.34 -2.35
CA LYS A 29 12.36 10.47 -3.56
C LYS A 29 11.38 9.32 -3.68
N VAL A 30 10.15 9.65 -4.04
CA VAL A 30 9.14 8.66 -4.44
C VAL A 30 9.35 8.38 -5.92
N SER A 31 9.50 7.11 -6.30
CA SER A 31 9.68 6.73 -7.69
C SER A 31 8.41 6.95 -8.50
N GLU A 32 8.53 6.93 -9.80
CA GLU A 32 7.39 6.73 -10.69
C GLU A 32 6.83 5.31 -10.48
N SER A 33 5.66 5.03 -11.04
CA SER A 33 5.06 3.70 -10.95
C SER A 33 6.02 2.65 -11.51
N LEU A 34 6.23 1.60 -10.74
CA LEU A 34 7.05 0.47 -11.17
C LEU A 34 6.32 -0.36 -12.22
N ASP A 35 7.07 -1.14 -12.99
CA ASP A 35 6.48 -2.10 -13.92
C ASP A 35 5.58 -3.08 -13.16
N PHE A 36 4.50 -3.52 -13.80
CA PHE A 36 3.48 -4.36 -13.17
C PHE A 36 4.03 -5.67 -12.60
N ASP A 37 5.12 -6.19 -13.17
CA ASP A 37 5.73 -7.45 -12.74
C ASP A 37 6.44 -7.35 -11.38
N TYR A 38 6.69 -6.15 -10.87
CA TYR A 38 7.09 -5.97 -9.48
C TYR A 38 5.94 -6.25 -8.51
N TYR A 39 4.70 -6.09 -8.94
CA TYR A 39 3.47 -6.23 -8.13
C TYR A 39 3.37 -5.26 -6.96
N ILE A 40 4.25 -4.27 -6.89
CA ILE A 40 4.25 -3.18 -5.91
C ILE A 40 4.33 -1.87 -6.68
N ASP A 41 3.65 -0.86 -6.19
CA ASP A 41 3.45 0.36 -6.97
C ASP A 41 4.68 1.23 -7.08
N ARG A 42 5.38 1.47 -5.97
CA ARG A 42 6.48 2.43 -5.95
C ARG A 42 7.54 2.07 -4.92
N VAL A 43 8.72 2.66 -5.10
CA VAL A 43 9.78 2.65 -4.09
C VAL A 43 10.04 4.07 -3.60
N LEU A 44 10.55 4.17 -2.38
CA LEU A 44 11.22 5.36 -1.90
C LEU A 44 12.71 5.11 -1.98
N PHE A 45 13.46 6.10 -2.44
CA PHE A 45 14.91 5.97 -2.54
C PHE A 45 15.60 7.26 -2.09
N GLU A 46 16.80 7.11 -1.56
CA GLU A 46 17.67 8.22 -1.16
C GLU A 46 19.02 7.99 -1.80
N ASN A 47 19.49 8.96 -2.58
CA ASN A 47 20.59 8.75 -3.51
C ASN A 47 20.25 7.57 -4.44
N ASP A 48 21.07 6.53 -4.48
CA ASP A 48 20.78 5.34 -5.30
C ASP A 48 20.29 4.14 -4.45
N GLY A 49 20.03 4.36 -3.16
CA GLY A 49 19.59 3.30 -2.25
C GLY A 49 18.09 3.25 -2.06
N ILE A 50 17.53 2.05 -2.12
CA ILE A 50 16.11 1.83 -1.80
C ILE A 50 15.92 1.94 -0.29
N VAL A 51 15.01 2.82 0.14
CA VAL A 51 14.69 2.99 1.57
C VAL A 51 13.35 2.38 1.95
N ALA A 52 12.44 2.19 1.01
CA ALA A 52 11.15 1.56 1.29
C ALA A 52 10.44 1.12 0.02
N TRP A 53 9.52 0.17 0.18
CA TRP A 53 8.56 -0.24 -0.84
C TRP A 53 7.18 0.22 -0.42
N ILE A 54 6.37 0.70 -1.35
CA ILE A 54 5.03 1.19 -1.05
C ILE A 54 4.00 0.65 -2.03
N GLU A 55 2.94 0.08 -1.47
CA GLU A 55 1.70 -0.23 -2.19
C GLU A 55 0.70 0.88 -1.90
N ILE A 56 0.05 1.40 -2.93
CA ILE A 56 -0.91 2.49 -2.82
C ILE A 56 -2.29 1.96 -3.20
N LYS A 57 -3.27 2.21 -2.34
CA LYS A 57 -4.67 1.89 -2.58
C LYS A 57 -5.53 3.10 -2.36
N CYS A 58 -6.53 3.26 -3.20
CA CYS A 58 -7.51 4.33 -3.08
C CYS A 58 -8.89 3.71 -2.85
N THR A 59 -9.53 4.12 -1.77
CA THR A 59 -10.89 3.71 -1.46
C THR A 59 -11.67 4.93 -0.99
N ASP A 60 -12.24 5.66 -1.93
CA ASP A 60 -12.99 6.89 -1.68
C ASP A 60 -14.41 6.65 -1.14
N THR A 61 -14.83 5.38 -1.07
CA THR A 61 -16.17 5.00 -0.60
C THR A 61 -16.24 4.72 0.90
N TYR A 62 -15.09 4.57 1.57
CA TYR A 62 -15.04 4.25 2.99
C TYR A 62 -14.28 5.30 3.75
N GLU A 63 -14.80 5.65 4.94
CA GLU A 63 -14.11 6.50 5.89
C GLU A 63 -13.22 5.64 6.78
N TYR A 64 -12.01 6.12 7.06
CA TYR A 64 -11.10 5.47 7.98
C TYR A 64 -11.73 5.28 9.37
N CYS A 65 -12.35 6.33 9.90
CA CYS A 65 -12.92 6.31 11.24
C CYS A 65 -14.12 5.36 11.40
N MET A 66 -14.73 4.94 10.30
CA MET A 66 -15.89 4.04 10.32
C MET A 66 -15.53 2.57 10.06
N SER A 67 -14.27 2.30 9.78
CA SER A 67 -13.79 0.97 9.44
C SER A 67 -13.13 0.29 10.63
N SER A 68 -13.28 -1.04 10.74
CA SER A 68 -12.56 -1.85 11.74
C SER A 68 -11.31 -2.49 11.14
N TYR A 69 -11.40 -2.89 9.88
CA TYR A 69 -10.33 -3.55 9.15
C TYR A 69 -10.26 -3.02 7.73
N TYR A 70 -9.05 -2.99 7.19
CA TYR A 70 -8.84 -2.81 5.76
C TYR A 70 -8.48 -4.16 5.14
N LYS A 71 -9.27 -4.61 4.18
CA LYS A 71 -9.04 -5.89 3.51
C LYS A 71 -8.32 -5.68 2.19
N ILE A 72 -7.26 -6.44 2.00
CA ILE A 72 -6.45 -6.37 0.80
C ILE A 72 -6.04 -7.77 0.36
N SER A 73 -5.79 -7.96 -0.94
CA SER A 73 -5.31 -9.20 -1.50
C SER A 73 -4.06 -9.70 -0.78
N LEU A 74 -4.10 -10.95 -0.33
CA LEU A 74 -2.97 -11.59 0.35
C LEU A 74 -1.73 -11.62 -0.53
N LYS A 75 -1.88 -11.83 -1.84
CA LYS A 75 -0.74 -11.88 -2.76
C LYS A 75 0.00 -10.54 -2.86
N LYS A 76 -0.71 -9.42 -2.76
CA LYS A 76 -0.10 -8.09 -2.74
C LYS A 76 0.75 -7.88 -1.49
N ILE A 77 0.21 -8.27 -0.35
CA ILE A 77 0.93 -8.17 0.93
C ILE A 77 2.15 -9.09 0.93
N LYS A 78 1.98 -10.33 0.49
CA LYS A 78 3.11 -11.27 0.41
C LYS A 78 4.21 -10.75 -0.52
N ARG A 79 3.84 -10.19 -1.66
CA ARG A 79 4.81 -9.63 -2.60
C ARG A 79 5.60 -8.48 -1.99
N GLY A 80 4.92 -7.57 -1.30
CA GLY A 80 5.58 -6.45 -0.61
C GLY A 80 6.51 -6.91 0.49
N ILE A 81 6.09 -7.89 1.28
CA ILE A 81 6.94 -8.48 2.33
C ILE A 81 8.19 -9.12 1.72
N ASP A 82 8.04 -9.89 0.64
CA ASP A 82 9.16 -10.55 -0.04
C ASP A 82 10.17 -9.52 -0.58
N TRP A 83 9.70 -8.46 -1.22
CA TRP A 83 10.59 -7.39 -1.67
C TRP A 83 11.29 -6.69 -0.51
N GLY A 84 10.55 -6.40 0.55
CA GLY A 84 11.11 -5.77 1.74
C GLY A 84 12.20 -6.61 2.38
N GLU A 85 11.96 -7.88 2.58
CA GLU A 85 12.95 -8.79 3.16
C GLU A 85 14.16 -8.99 2.26
N SER A 86 13.95 -9.16 0.95
CA SER A 86 15.05 -9.37 -0.01
C SER A 86 15.98 -8.16 -0.11
N THR A 87 15.44 -6.96 0.10
CA THR A 87 16.20 -5.71 -0.04
C THR A 87 16.53 -5.06 1.30
N SER A 88 16.10 -5.68 2.40
CA SER A 88 16.26 -5.14 3.75
C SER A 88 15.70 -3.73 3.91
N ALA A 89 14.60 -3.45 3.24
CA ALA A 89 13.88 -2.19 3.31
C ALA A 89 12.45 -2.42 3.78
N PRO A 90 11.84 -1.51 4.57
CA PRO A 90 10.47 -1.69 5.02
C PRO A 90 9.48 -1.65 3.86
N PHE A 91 8.37 -2.34 4.04
CA PHE A 91 7.23 -2.29 3.13
C PHE A 91 6.07 -1.58 3.82
N TYR A 92 5.50 -0.59 3.14
CA TYR A 92 4.37 0.18 3.64
C TYR A 92 3.16 0.03 2.72
N LEU A 93 1.98 0.02 3.33
CA LEU A 93 0.72 0.14 2.63
C LEU A 93 0.15 1.52 2.93
N ALA A 94 -0.08 2.31 1.89
CA ALA A 94 -0.73 3.60 1.98
C ALA A 94 -2.13 3.51 1.37
N VAL A 95 -3.13 3.93 2.12
CA VAL A 95 -4.53 3.88 1.68
C VAL A 95 -5.12 5.27 1.74
N ASN A 96 -5.66 5.72 0.62
CA ASN A 96 -6.43 6.96 0.55
C ASN A 96 -7.89 6.64 0.84
N PHE A 97 -8.30 6.89 2.09
CA PHE A 97 -9.70 6.79 2.49
C PHE A 97 -10.42 8.10 2.16
N LYS A 98 -11.73 8.10 2.29
CA LYS A 98 -12.55 9.28 2.05
C LYS A 98 -12.15 10.47 2.95
N ASP A 99 -11.72 10.19 4.17
CA ASP A 99 -11.35 11.19 5.18
C ASP A 99 -9.83 11.41 5.31
N GLY A 100 -9.04 10.86 4.42
CA GLY A 100 -7.60 11.14 4.37
C GLY A 100 -6.74 9.95 4.01
N ILE A 101 -5.44 10.20 3.96
CA ILE A 101 -4.42 9.19 3.64
C ILE A 101 -3.85 8.64 4.94
N PHE A 102 -3.85 7.32 5.05
CA PHE A 102 -3.33 6.59 6.21
C PHE A 102 -2.33 5.55 5.72
N ILE A 103 -1.31 5.30 6.52
CA ILE A 103 -0.19 4.44 6.15
C ILE A 103 0.16 3.50 7.29
N THR A 104 0.56 2.28 6.95
CA THR A 104 1.01 1.29 7.92
C THR A 104 2.19 0.51 7.40
N ARG A 105 3.10 0.14 8.29
CA ARG A 105 4.19 -0.76 7.97
C ARG A 105 3.69 -2.20 8.02
N ILE A 106 4.02 -2.97 6.99
CA ILE A 106 3.63 -4.38 6.89
C ILE A 106 4.87 -5.24 7.01
N THR A 107 4.83 -6.19 7.94
CA THR A 107 5.89 -7.18 8.14
C THR A 107 5.30 -8.58 8.01
N LYS A 108 6.16 -9.59 7.95
CA LYS A 108 5.69 -10.99 7.90
C LYS A 108 4.86 -11.41 9.11
N GLU A 109 5.01 -10.70 10.25
CA GLU A 109 4.21 -10.96 11.44
C GLU A 109 2.73 -10.69 11.21
N CYS A 110 2.40 -9.79 10.27
CA CYS A 110 1.02 -9.52 9.89
C CYS A 110 0.31 -10.78 9.40
N MET A 111 1.01 -11.65 8.68
CA MET A 111 0.42 -12.87 8.15
C MET A 111 0.10 -13.90 9.23
N LYS A 112 0.75 -13.80 10.38
CA LYS A 112 0.48 -14.68 11.53
C LYS A 112 -0.62 -14.13 12.43
N ASN A 113 -0.74 -12.81 12.51
CA ASN A 113 -1.55 -12.15 13.53
C ASN A 113 -2.88 -11.62 13.02
N TYR A 114 -3.03 -11.43 11.71
CA TYR A 114 -4.25 -10.85 11.17
C TYR A 114 -5.11 -11.90 10.45
N PRO A 115 -6.44 -11.75 10.48
CA PRO A 115 -7.33 -12.71 9.84
C PRO A 115 -7.08 -12.81 8.34
N ILE A 116 -6.98 -14.03 7.85
CA ILE A 116 -6.88 -14.33 6.42
C ILE A 116 -8.10 -15.14 6.05
N GLY A 117 -8.80 -14.72 5.03
CA GLY A 117 -10.03 -15.36 4.61
C GLY A 117 -10.27 -15.23 3.12
N TRP A 118 -11.34 -15.81 2.69
CA TRP A 118 -11.79 -15.77 1.30
C TRP A 118 -12.65 -14.54 1.10
N GLY A 119 -12.34 -13.70 0.12
CA GLY A 119 -13.09 -12.48 -0.11
C GLY A 119 -12.82 -11.86 -1.46
N GLY A 120 -13.26 -10.63 -1.61
CA GLY A 120 -13.15 -9.89 -2.85
C GLY A 120 -14.50 -9.32 -3.25
N ARG A 121 -14.61 -8.88 -4.51
CA ARG A 121 -15.84 -8.25 -5.01
C ARG A 121 -16.93 -9.27 -5.30
N LYS A 122 -17.91 -9.34 -4.42
CA LYS A 122 -19.07 -10.22 -4.58
C LYS A 122 -20.00 -9.84 -5.74
N VAL A 123 -19.86 -8.62 -6.27
CA VAL A 123 -20.78 -8.06 -7.26
C VAL A 123 -20.33 -8.32 -8.69
N ARG A 124 -19.09 -8.75 -8.90
CA ARG A 124 -18.60 -9.10 -10.23
C ARG A 124 -18.90 -10.57 -10.52
N ARG A 125 -19.54 -10.80 -11.65
CA ARG A 125 -19.86 -12.12 -12.15
C ARG A 125 -18.68 -12.79 -12.87
N VAL A 126 -17.48 -12.27 -12.69
CA VAL A 126 -16.28 -12.79 -13.35
C VAL A 126 -15.60 -13.78 -12.41
N LYS A 127 -15.36 -14.96 -12.95
CA LYS A 127 -14.64 -16.02 -12.26
C LYS A 127 -13.24 -15.54 -11.88
N GLY A 128 -12.90 -15.57 -10.59
CA GLY A 128 -11.60 -15.14 -10.09
C GLY A 128 -11.60 -13.80 -9.35
N ASP A 129 -12.76 -13.15 -9.20
CA ASP A 129 -12.86 -11.91 -8.41
C ASP A 129 -12.77 -12.13 -6.90
N GLN A 130 -12.90 -13.38 -6.46
CA GLN A 130 -12.70 -13.75 -5.07
C GLN A 130 -11.34 -14.44 -4.90
N GLU A 131 -10.66 -14.11 -3.82
CA GLU A 131 -9.31 -14.57 -3.55
C GLU A 131 -9.00 -14.53 -2.06
N PRO A 132 -7.91 -15.14 -1.61
CA PRO A 132 -7.46 -14.94 -0.23
C PRO A 132 -7.17 -13.46 0.05
N MET A 133 -7.76 -12.96 1.12
CA MET A 133 -7.63 -11.58 1.58
C MET A 133 -7.11 -11.57 3.01
N ILE A 134 -6.33 -10.55 3.35
CA ILE A 134 -5.89 -10.30 4.72
C ILE A 134 -6.61 -9.05 5.23
N ALA A 135 -7.08 -9.11 6.47
CA ALA A 135 -7.78 -8.00 7.12
C ALA A 135 -6.82 -7.31 8.10
N ILE A 136 -6.39 -6.11 7.75
CA ILE A 136 -5.46 -5.33 8.57
C ILE A 136 -6.27 -4.44 9.51
N PRO A 137 -6.06 -4.54 10.84
CA PRO A 137 -6.77 -3.68 11.77
C PRO A 137 -6.52 -2.21 11.49
N ILE A 138 -7.57 -1.41 11.50
CA ILE A 138 -7.46 0.04 11.26
C ILE A 138 -6.55 0.72 12.29
N SER A 139 -6.52 0.20 13.52
CA SER A 139 -5.65 0.72 14.58
C SER A 139 -4.15 0.66 14.27
N GLU A 140 -3.75 -0.14 13.29
CA GLU A 140 -2.34 -0.25 12.86
C GLU A 140 -1.91 0.88 11.93
N PHE A 141 -2.86 1.63 11.37
CA PHE A 141 -2.57 2.74 10.48
C PHE A 141 -2.32 4.03 11.27
N VAL A 142 -1.49 4.89 10.71
CA VAL A 142 -1.33 6.26 11.19
C VAL A 142 -1.66 7.23 10.06
N SER A 143 -2.11 8.43 10.41
CA SER A 143 -2.31 9.48 9.41
C SER A 143 -0.98 9.80 8.74
N LEU A 144 -1.01 10.03 7.42
CA LEU A 144 0.20 10.35 6.68
C LEU A 144 0.95 11.54 7.28
N ARG A 145 0.26 12.54 7.80
CA ARG A 145 0.89 13.71 8.41
C ARG A 145 1.75 13.38 9.64
N ASN A 146 1.51 12.24 10.27
CA ASN A 146 2.26 11.78 11.43
C ASN A 146 3.28 10.70 11.07
N PHE A 147 3.38 10.38 9.79
CA PHE A 147 4.26 9.32 9.31
C PHE A 147 5.71 9.80 9.24
N THR A 148 6.59 8.95 9.76
CA THR A 148 8.03 9.08 9.56
C THR A 148 8.56 7.75 9.04
N ILE A 149 9.49 7.82 8.09
CA ILE A 149 10.06 6.61 7.52
C ILE A 149 11.11 6.02 8.45
N ASP A 150 11.04 4.70 8.66
CA ASP A 150 12.07 3.97 9.41
C ASP A 150 13.27 3.76 8.50
N LYS A 151 14.32 4.55 8.71
CA LYS A 151 15.58 4.36 7.99
C LYS A 151 16.36 3.24 8.65
N VAL A 152 16.67 2.22 7.87
CA VAL A 152 17.59 1.17 8.29
C VAL A 152 18.94 1.49 7.66
N TYR A 153 19.93 1.75 8.50
CA TYR A 153 21.29 1.99 8.04
C TYR A 153 22.06 0.68 8.02
N TYR A 154 22.65 0.38 6.90
CA TYR A 154 23.52 -0.78 6.74
C TYR A 154 24.98 -0.40 6.79
#